data_74a0fc256fd030f9c18cfc6bba053f30
#
_entry.id   74a0fc256fd030f9c18cfc6bba053f30
#
_cell.length_a   1.000
_cell.length_b   1.000
_cell.length_c   1.000
_cell.angle_alpha   90.00
_cell.angle_beta   90.00
_cell.angle_gamma   90.00
#
_symmetry.space_group_name_H-M   'P 1'
#
loop_
_entity.id
_entity.type
_entity.pdbx_description
1 polymer ?
#
loop_
_entity_poly.entity_id
_entity_poly.type
_entity_poly.pdbx_seq_one_letter_code
_entity_poly.pdbx_strand_id
1 'polypeptide(L)'
;MTKIAVVGVMESVGREILSFLEEDGVKAEDVFALEPRCPLGNQVSYGEDDELDVLNLDEFDFSSVDVAVFAGTSEISRRFAAKAAKYAKVIDCTDAFFAEPDIPMVIAGLNDERISEAKKNIVSLPSAMVTQMLLPLEKVFRNNKIRRIVASAYISASVYGKEGMDELFNQTRKIFMNEPLVDDQQVFRKQIAFNVIPQVGEFIGEETRCEWAMNAETKKVLGGEVKVHANCAVVPAFIGAAQFVNVECENEVDVDMVREGMKSEPGIVVFDRNVEGGYVSLTDVQGEDAVYVSRLRQDASVENGFSFWSVADNLRAGVAKNAFGVMKLMLAEKQ
;
A
#
# COMPACT_ATOMS: atom_id res chain seq x y z
N MET A 1 18.61 -21.86 3.78
CA MET A 1 17.65 -20.88 4.32
C MET A 1 17.54 -19.75 3.31
N THR A 2 16.39 -19.17 3.15
CA THR A 2 16.17 -18.07 2.20
C THR A 2 16.73 -16.79 2.79
N LYS A 3 17.59 -16.09 2.06
CA LYS A 3 18.18 -14.83 2.47
C LYS A 3 17.46 -13.65 1.82
N ILE A 4 17.10 -12.66 2.61
CA ILE A 4 16.22 -11.55 2.21
C ILE A 4 16.93 -10.22 2.47
N ALA A 5 16.98 -9.36 1.46
CA ALA A 5 17.42 -7.97 1.61
C ALA A 5 16.20 -7.04 1.63
N VAL A 6 16.15 -6.13 2.59
CA VAL A 6 15.16 -5.06 2.66
C VAL A 6 15.87 -3.73 2.49
N VAL A 7 15.54 -3.00 1.43
CA VAL A 7 16.11 -1.70 1.08
C VAL A 7 15.13 -0.60 1.48
N GLY A 8 15.58 0.39 2.25
CA GLY A 8 14.71 1.44 2.77
C GLY A 8 14.14 1.12 4.15
N VAL A 9 14.95 0.48 5.02
CA VAL A 9 14.54 0.07 6.37
C VAL A 9 14.32 1.23 7.33
N MET A 10 14.80 2.43 7.00
CA MET A 10 14.52 3.63 7.78
C MET A 10 13.14 4.22 7.48
N GLU A 11 12.55 3.86 6.35
CA GLU A 11 11.19 4.24 5.96
C GLU A 11 10.14 3.38 6.66
N SER A 12 8.92 3.91 6.81
CA SER A 12 7.84 3.23 7.55
C SER A 12 7.48 1.87 6.91
N VAL A 13 7.37 1.79 5.58
CA VAL A 13 7.06 0.53 4.88
C VAL A 13 8.16 -0.51 5.06
N GLY A 14 9.43 -0.09 5.02
CA GLY A 14 10.56 -0.99 5.25
C GLY A 14 10.55 -1.61 6.65
N ARG A 15 10.20 -0.83 7.65
CA ARG A 15 10.04 -1.31 9.04
C ARG A 15 8.90 -2.30 9.19
N GLU A 16 7.74 -2.04 8.56
CA GLU A 16 6.63 -2.98 8.56
C GLU A 16 6.98 -4.30 7.86
N ILE A 17 7.79 -4.26 6.78
CA ILE A 17 8.29 -5.47 6.14
C ILE A 17 9.19 -6.28 7.09
N LEU A 18 10.08 -5.63 7.84
CA LEU A 18 10.90 -6.30 8.86
C LEU A 18 10.02 -6.95 9.94
N SER A 19 8.95 -6.28 10.37
CA SER A 19 7.99 -6.83 11.33
C SER A 19 7.31 -8.10 10.79
N PHE A 20 6.84 -8.09 9.53
CA PHE A 20 6.25 -9.29 8.91
C PHE A 20 7.24 -10.45 8.76
N LEU A 21 8.51 -10.17 8.49
CA LEU A 21 9.54 -11.21 8.41
C LEU A 21 9.77 -11.85 9.78
N GLU A 22 9.84 -11.06 10.83
CA GLU A 22 10.01 -11.53 12.20
C GLU A 22 8.78 -12.33 12.66
N GLU A 23 7.56 -11.80 12.46
CA GLU A 23 6.30 -12.48 12.77
C GLU A 23 6.16 -13.84 12.06
N ASP A 24 6.72 -14.01 10.86
CA ASP A 24 6.77 -15.29 10.11
C ASP A 24 7.91 -16.20 10.59
N GLY A 25 8.74 -15.77 11.54
CA GLY A 25 9.84 -16.53 12.13
C GLY A 25 11.11 -16.58 11.27
N VAL A 26 11.30 -15.62 10.36
CA VAL A 26 12.57 -15.47 9.63
C VAL A 26 13.62 -15.00 10.62
N LYS A 27 14.77 -15.66 10.66
CA LYS A 27 15.82 -15.32 11.60
C LYS A 27 16.57 -14.05 11.20
N ALA A 28 17.01 -13.27 12.18
CA ALA A 28 17.80 -12.05 11.98
C ALA A 28 19.05 -12.29 11.09
N GLU A 29 19.72 -13.45 11.21
CA GLU A 29 20.88 -13.83 10.42
C GLU A 29 20.62 -14.03 8.92
N ASP A 30 19.34 -14.18 8.52
CA ASP A 30 18.91 -14.36 7.13
C ASP A 30 18.34 -13.05 6.53
N VAL A 31 18.30 -11.94 7.30
CA VAL A 31 17.77 -10.64 6.87
C VAL A 31 18.88 -9.60 6.79
N PHE A 32 18.96 -8.88 5.68
CA PHE A 32 19.90 -7.78 5.44
C PHE A 32 19.15 -6.46 5.35
N ALA A 33 19.38 -5.59 6.32
CA ALA A 33 18.82 -4.23 6.38
C ALA A 33 19.74 -3.28 5.58
N LEU A 34 19.19 -2.60 4.56
CA LEU A 34 19.96 -1.79 3.62
C LEU A 34 19.48 -0.36 3.51
N GLU A 35 20.42 0.59 3.53
CA GLU A 35 20.18 2.00 3.23
C GLU A 35 21.30 2.60 2.35
N PRO A 36 21.01 3.55 1.46
CA PRO A 36 22.06 4.24 0.73
C PRO A 36 22.87 5.15 1.66
N ARG A 37 24.19 5.15 1.49
CA ARG A 37 25.13 6.04 2.23
C ARG A 37 24.98 5.94 3.75
N CYS A 38 24.59 4.79 4.27
CA CYS A 38 24.41 4.60 5.71
C CYS A 38 25.77 4.66 6.44
N PRO A 39 25.92 5.50 7.49
CA PRO A 39 27.08 5.45 8.37
C PRO A 39 27.16 4.10 9.08
N LEU A 40 28.38 3.59 9.29
CA LEU A 40 28.61 2.38 10.06
C LEU A 40 28.05 2.54 11.50
N GLY A 41 27.42 1.47 11.98
CA GLY A 41 26.90 1.40 13.35
C GLY A 41 25.44 1.85 13.51
N ASN A 42 24.74 2.18 12.44
CA ASN A 42 23.28 2.33 12.50
C ASN A 42 22.63 0.93 12.60
N GLN A 43 21.62 0.83 13.46
CA GLN A 43 20.84 -0.38 13.68
C GLN A 43 19.35 -0.10 13.55
N VAL A 44 18.58 -1.14 13.22
CA VAL A 44 17.12 -1.12 13.26
C VAL A 44 16.63 -2.32 14.08
N SER A 45 15.56 -2.13 14.84
CA SER A 45 14.96 -3.21 15.61
C SER A 45 14.39 -4.29 14.70
N TYR A 46 14.51 -5.54 15.13
CA TYR A 46 13.95 -6.71 14.49
C TYR A 46 13.26 -7.58 15.56
N GLY A 47 11.94 -7.48 15.62
CA GLY A 47 11.19 -8.01 16.76
C GLY A 47 11.45 -7.25 18.06
N GLU A 48 11.27 -7.93 19.19
CA GLU A 48 11.45 -7.36 20.53
C GLU A 48 12.90 -7.44 21.01
N ASP A 49 13.64 -8.47 20.64
CA ASP A 49 14.92 -8.85 21.24
C ASP A 49 16.13 -8.66 20.30
N ASP A 50 15.93 -8.57 18.99
CA ASP A 50 17.01 -8.51 17.99
C ASP A 50 17.16 -7.13 17.36
N GLU A 51 18.36 -6.83 16.89
CA GLU A 51 18.71 -5.66 16.10
C GLU A 51 19.47 -6.08 14.84
N LEU A 52 19.21 -5.40 13.72
CA LEU A 52 19.95 -5.60 12.47
C LEU A 52 20.87 -4.42 12.23
N ASP A 53 22.14 -4.71 11.91
CA ASP A 53 23.04 -3.68 11.41
C ASP A 53 22.56 -3.19 10.04
N VAL A 54 22.47 -1.86 9.88
CA VAL A 54 22.11 -1.25 8.60
C VAL A 54 23.34 -1.15 7.72
N LEU A 55 23.34 -1.89 6.61
CA LEU A 55 24.43 -1.97 5.68
C LEU A 55 24.33 -0.93 4.56
N ASN A 56 25.48 -0.53 4.01
CA ASN A 56 25.55 0.42 2.91
C ASN A 56 25.12 -0.26 1.58
N LEU A 57 23.99 0.19 1.03
CA LEU A 57 23.42 -0.31 -0.23
C LEU A 57 24.36 -0.16 -1.43
N ASP A 58 25.19 0.90 -1.47
CA ASP A 58 26.13 1.15 -2.58
C ASP A 58 27.20 0.03 -2.70
N GLU A 59 27.56 -0.61 -1.58
CA GLU A 59 28.60 -1.64 -1.49
C GLU A 59 28.03 -3.06 -1.41
N PHE A 60 26.70 -3.23 -1.29
CA PHE A 60 26.08 -4.51 -1.05
C PHE A 60 26.15 -5.45 -2.27
N ASP A 61 26.50 -6.71 -2.01
CA ASP A 61 26.53 -7.78 -3.00
C ASP A 61 25.21 -8.57 -3.00
N PHE A 62 24.34 -8.27 -3.96
CA PHE A 62 23.05 -8.94 -4.14
C PHE A 62 23.15 -10.43 -4.52
N SER A 63 24.33 -10.95 -4.87
CA SER A 63 24.49 -12.39 -5.12
C SER A 63 24.39 -13.23 -3.84
N SER A 64 24.43 -12.58 -2.67
CA SER A 64 24.32 -13.22 -1.37
C SER A 64 22.87 -13.44 -0.89
N VAL A 65 21.87 -12.95 -1.63
CA VAL A 65 20.45 -13.02 -1.24
C VAL A 65 19.56 -13.63 -2.33
N ASP A 66 18.45 -14.22 -1.93
CA ASP A 66 17.46 -14.82 -2.84
C ASP A 66 16.39 -13.81 -3.29
N VAL A 67 16.04 -12.86 -2.42
CA VAL A 67 15.03 -11.82 -2.65
C VAL A 67 15.53 -10.49 -2.15
N ALA A 68 15.23 -9.42 -2.89
CA ALA A 68 15.45 -8.04 -2.46
C ALA A 68 14.12 -7.25 -2.55
N VAL A 69 13.68 -6.69 -1.43
CA VAL A 69 12.46 -5.87 -1.33
C VAL A 69 12.89 -4.41 -1.25
N PHE A 70 12.42 -3.60 -2.19
CA PHE A 70 12.71 -2.17 -2.26
C PHE A 70 11.52 -1.37 -1.70
N ALA A 71 11.68 -0.82 -0.51
CA ALA A 71 10.68 -0.06 0.24
C ALA A 71 11.09 1.40 0.52
N GLY A 72 12.17 1.85 -0.11
CA GLY A 72 12.66 3.22 0.00
C GLY A 72 12.01 4.17 -1.03
N THR A 73 12.82 5.01 -1.65
CA THR A 73 12.35 5.95 -2.68
C THR A 73 12.42 5.35 -4.10
N SER A 74 11.60 5.87 -5.01
CA SER A 74 11.63 5.47 -6.42
C SER A 74 12.98 5.72 -7.09
N GLU A 75 13.75 6.70 -6.62
CA GLU A 75 15.11 6.98 -7.12
C GLU A 75 16.05 5.81 -6.76
N ILE A 76 15.98 5.33 -5.52
CA ILE A 76 16.76 4.18 -5.05
C ILE A 76 16.40 2.94 -5.88
N SER A 77 15.11 2.67 -6.06
CA SER A 77 14.64 1.53 -6.85
C SER A 77 15.14 1.60 -8.30
N ARG A 78 15.00 2.73 -8.98
CA ARG A 78 15.52 2.91 -10.36
C ARG A 78 17.03 2.67 -10.46
N ARG A 79 17.78 3.06 -9.43
CA ARG A 79 19.24 2.93 -9.42
C ARG A 79 19.72 1.50 -9.15
N PHE A 80 19.06 0.74 -8.26
CA PHE A 80 19.59 -0.49 -7.73
C PHE A 80 18.79 -1.75 -8.09
N ALA A 81 17.48 -1.66 -8.35
CA ALA A 81 16.64 -2.83 -8.57
C ALA A 81 17.10 -3.68 -9.77
N ALA A 82 17.49 -3.05 -10.88
CA ALA A 82 18.01 -3.77 -12.04
C ALA A 82 19.40 -4.46 -11.77
N LYS A 83 20.20 -3.92 -10.82
CA LYS A 83 21.43 -4.55 -10.36
C LYS A 83 21.10 -5.78 -9.51
N ALA A 84 20.16 -5.66 -8.57
CA ALA A 84 19.71 -6.75 -7.71
C ALA A 84 19.07 -7.89 -8.53
N ALA A 85 18.24 -7.55 -9.52
CA ALA A 85 17.52 -8.50 -10.36
C ALA A 85 18.39 -9.43 -11.22
N LYS A 86 19.67 -9.13 -11.33
CA LYS A 86 20.66 -10.05 -11.98
C LYS A 86 20.95 -11.29 -11.12
N TYR A 87 20.72 -11.22 -9.82
CA TYR A 87 21.12 -12.24 -8.86
C TYR A 87 19.94 -12.72 -8.01
N ALA A 88 19.02 -11.85 -7.65
CA ALA A 88 17.91 -12.09 -6.76
C ALA A 88 16.55 -11.78 -7.43
N LYS A 89 15.47 -12.31 -6.89
CA LYS A 89 14.11 -11.85 -7.19
C LYS A 89 13.90 -10.48 -6.55
N VAL A 90 13.27 -9.55 -7.26
CA VAL A 90 13.08 -8.18 -6.78
C VAL A 90 11.60 -7.86 -6.65
N ILE A 91 11.24 -7.26 -5.51
CA ILE A 91 9.91 -6.70 -5.25
C ILE A 91 10.09 -5.20 -5.04
N ASP A 92 9.41 -4.41 -5.86
CA ASP A 92 9.43 -2.95 -5.76
C ASP A 92 8.12 -2.42 -5.18
N CYS A 93 8.21 -1.83 -3.99
CA CYS A 93 7.10 -1.22 -3.28
C CYS A 93 6.90 0.26 -3.65
N THR A 94 7.67 0.76 -4.63
CA THR A 94 7.63 2.16 -5.06
C THR A 94 6.91 2.31 -6.41
N ASP A 95 6.83 3.53 -6.91
CA ASP A 95 6.31 3.80 -8.26
C ASP A 95 7.38 3.77 -9.36
N ALA A 96 8.59 3.28 -9.06
CA ALA A 96 9.74 3.34 -9.95
C ALA A 96 9.49 2.69 -11.32
N PHE A 97 8.74 1.60 -11.33
CA PHE A 97 8.52 0.77 -12.53
C PHE A 97 7.06 0.78 -13.01
N PHE A 98 6.30 1.77 -12.57
CA PHE A 98 4.91 1.91 -12.95
C PHE A 98 4.72 1.92 -14.48
N ALA A 99 5.53 2.68 -15.20
CA ALA A 99 5.43 2.83 -16.66
C ALA A 99 6.07 1.67 -17.46
N GLU A 100 6.74 0.73 -16.79
CA GLU A 100 7.45 -0.38 -17.45
C GLU A 100 6.47 -1.52 -17.80
N PRO A 101 6.21 -1.81 -19.09
CA PRO A 101 5.26 -2.84 -19.49
C PRO A 101 5.74 -4.26 -19.17
N ASP A 102 7.06 -4.48 -19.14
CA ASP A 102 7.67 -5.79 -18.88
C ASP A 102 7.81 -6.13 -17.38
N ILE A 103 7.38 -5.21 -16.50
CA ILE A 103 7.38 -5.41 -15.06
C ILE A 103 5.92 -5.50 -14.61
N PRO A 104 5.44 -6.68 -14.22
CA PRO A 104 4.06 -6.85 -13.77
C PRO A 104 3.82 -6.13 -12.45
N MET A 105 2.59 -5.65 -12.27
CA MET A 105 2.12 -5.10 -11.01
C MET A 105 1.18 -6.10 -10.35
N VAL A 106 1.51 -6.50 -9.11
CA VAL A 106 0.88 -7.65 -8.46
C VAL A 106 0.29 -7.28 -7.10
N ILE A 107 -0.92 -7.76 -6.86
CA ILE A 107 -1.55 -7.85 -5.53
C ILE A 107 -1.68 -9.34 -5.21
N ALA A 108 -1.03 -9.78 -4.14
CA ALA A 108 -1.11 -11.17 -3.69
C ALA A 108 -2.56 -11.56 -3.36
N GLY A 109 -2.99 -12.68 -3.93
CA GLY A 109 -4.36 -13.17 -3.84
C GLY A 109 -5.30 -12.67 -4.95
N LEU A 110 -4.92 -11.62 -5.71
CA LEU A 110 -5.77 -11.09 -6.77
C LEU A 110 -5.32 -11.53 -8.17
N ASN A 111 -4.04 -11.37 -8.50
CA ASN A 111 -3.48 -11.62 -9.83
C ASN A 111 -2.10 -12.29 -9.76
N ASP A 112 -1.97 -13.30 -8.91
CA ASP A 112 -0.73 -14.04 -8.61
C ASP A 112 -0.07 -14.63 -9.84
N GLU A 113 -0.86 -15.08 -10.82
CA GLU A 113 -0.40 -15.64 -12.09
C GLU A 113 0.52 -14.71 -12.87
N ARG A 114 0.39 -13.40 -12.66
CA ARG A 114 1.22 -12.39 -13.31
C ARG A 114 2.66 -12.34 -12.82
N ILE A 115 2.97 -12.98 -11.69
CA ILE A 115 4.36 -13.13 -11.21
C ILE A 115 5.20 -13.83 -12.29
N SER A 116 4.62 -14.82 -12.99
CA SER A 116 5.30 -15.52 -14.08
C SER A 116 5.66 -14.64 -15.28
N GLU A 117 5.03 -13.46 -15.42
CA GLU A 117 5.33 -12.46 -16.44
C GLU A 117 6.60 -11.63 -16.14
N ALA A 118 7.17 -11.75 -14.94
CA ALA A 118 8.32 -10.96 -14.48
C ALA A 118 9.64 -11.34 -15.17
N LYS A 119 9.73 -11.14 -16.49
CA LYS A 119 10.91 -11.47 -17.32
C LYS A 119 12.20 -10.80 -16.87
N LYS A 120 12.11 -9.69 -16.15
CA LYS A 120 13.25 -8.95 -15.59
C LYS A 120 13.57 -9.34 -14.15
N ASN A 121 12.95 -10.38 -13.58
CA ASN A 121 13.01 -10.74 -12.16
C ASN A 121 12.56 -9.61 -11.21
N ILE A 122 11.76 -8.67 -11.70
CA ILE A 122 11.21 -7.56 -10.92
C ILE A 122 9.68 -7.65 -10.98
N VAL A 123 9.05 -7.60 -9.82
CA VAL A 123 7.60 -7.38 -9.65
C VAL A 123 7.41 -6.04 -8.97
N SER A 124 6.52 -5.20 -9.47
CA SER A 124 6.11 -3.97 -8.81
C SER A 124 4.81 -4.17 -8.03
N LEU A 125 4.63 -3.41 -6.97
CA LEU A 125 3.39 -3.39 -6.21
C LEU A 125 2.61 -2.11 -6.49
N PRO A 126 1.28 -2.14 -6.46
CA PRO A 126 0.50 -0.91 -6.50
C PRO A 126 0.56 -0.19 -5.16
N SER A 127 0.14 1.07 -5.17
CA SER A 127 -0.02 1.88 -3.95
C SER A 127 -1.01 1.24 -2.96
N ALA A 128 -0.89 1.62 -1.69
CA ALA A 128 -1.80 1.18 -0.63
C ALA A 128 -3.27 1.41 -1.00
N MET A 129 -3.58 2.53 -1.65
CA MET A 129 -4.94 2.88 -2.05
C MET A 129 -5.50 1.88 -3.05
N VAL A 130 -4.72 1.45 -4.02
CA VAL A 130 -5.14 0.48 -5.04
C VAL A 130 -5.24 -0.93 -4.45
N THR A 131 -4.28 -1.35 -3.63
CA THR A 131 -4.34 -2.64 -2.92
C THR A 131 -5.62 -2.73 -2.08
N GLN A 132 -5.87 -1.73 -1.23
CA GLN A 132 -7.05 -1.65 -0.36
C GLN A 132 -8.37 -1.61 -1.14
N MET A 133 -8.39 -0.98 -2.31
CA MET A 133 -9.57 -0.88 -3.16
C MET A 133 -9.87 -2.19 -3.88
N LEU A 134 -8.86 -2.85 -4.40
CA LEU A 134 -9.02 -3.99 -5.31
C LEU A 134 -9.10 -5.35 -4.62
N LEU A 135 -8.38 -5.53 -3.51
CA LEU A 135 -8.35 -6.82 -2.82
C LEU A 135 -9.76 -7.30 -2.42
N PRO A 136 -10.68 -6.46 -1.89
CA PRO A 136 -12.05 -6.88 -1.62
C PRO A 136 -12.87 -7.25 -2.87
N LEU A 137 -12.41 -6.88 -4.07
CA LEU A 137 -13.10 -7.12 -5.34
C LEU A 137 -12.66 -8.39 -6.06
N GLU A 138 -11.78 -9.20 -5.48
CA GLU A 138 -11.22 -10.40 -6.13
C GLU A 138 -12.31 -11.33 -6.67
N LYS A 139 -13.29 -11.73 -5.84
CA LYS A 139 -14.40 -12.61 -6.28
C LYS A 139 -15.32 -11.94 -7.29
N VAL A 140 -15.52 -10.63 -7.16
CA VAL A 140 -16.31 -9.89 -8.15
C VAL A 140 -15.57 -9.87 -9.49
N PHE A 141 -14.28 -9.61 -9.48
CA PHE A 141 -13.45 -9.59 -10.68
C PHE A 141 -13.41 -10.95 -11.40
N ARG A 142 -13.34 -12.08 -10.64
CA ARG A 142 -13.37 -13.43 -11.23
C ARG A 142 -14.72 -13.84 -11.80
N ASN A 143 -15.82 -13.37 -11.22
CA ASN A 143 -17.17 -13.83 -11.55
C ASN A 143 -17.97 -12.83 -12.40
N ASN A 144 -17.50 -11.59 -12.51
CA ASN A 144 -18.18 -10.54 -13.26
C ASN A 144 -17.14 -9.59 -13.88
N LYS A 145 -17.52 -8.87 -14.92
CA LYS A 145 -16.68 -7.83 -15.52
C LYS A 145 -16.97 -6.50 -14.85
N ILE A 146 -15.98 -5.94 -14.18
CA ILE A 146 -16.05 -4.59 -13.63
C ILE A 146 -15.90 -3.60 -14.78
N ARG A 147 -16.88 -2.73 -14.97
CA ARG A 147 -16.90 -1.67 -16.00
C ARG A 147 -16.28 -0.38 -15.50
N ARG A 148 -16.63 -0.01 -14.28
CA ARG A 148 -16.25 1.27 -13.70
C ARG A 148 -16.07 1.18 -12.19
N ILE A 149 -15.05 1.89 -11.69
CA ILE A 149 -14.83 2.13 -10.27
C ILE A 149 -14.76 3.62 -10.04
N VAL A 150 -15.49 4.11 -9.05
CA VAL A 150 -15.35 5.47 -8.52
C VAL A 150 -14.94 5.37 -7.07
N ALA A 151 -13.78 5.94 -6.74
CA ALA A 151 -13.25 5.95 -5.38
C ALA A 151 -13.16 7.37 -4.83
N SER A 152 -13.56 7.55 -3.57
CA SER A 152 -13.29 8.75 -2.80
C SER A 152 -12.41 8.36 -1.62
N ALA A 153 -11.11 8.71 -1.68
CA ALA A 153 -10.10 8.32 -0.73
C ALA A 153 -9.81 9.42 0.29
N TYR A 154 -9.80 9.05 1.56
CA TYR A 154 -9.47 9.86 2.73
C TYR A 154 -8.19 9.31 3.34
N ILE A 155 -7.08 10.01 3.11
CA ILE A 155 -5.74 9.52 3.35
C ILE A 155 -5.13 10.28 4.52
N SER A 156 -4.54 9.59 5.46
CA SER A 156 -3.88 10.18 6.63
C SER A 156 -2.57 10.89 6.30
N ALA A 157 -2.05 11.65 7.25
CA ALA A 157 -0.78 12.37 7.13
C ALA A 157 0.42 11.46 6.86
N SER A 158 0.33 10.17 7.22
CA SER A 158 1.39 9.18 6.97
C SER A 158 1.74 8.97 5.49
N VAL A 159 0.90 9.41 4.55
CA VAL A 159 1.22 9.42 3.12
C VAL A 159 2.46 10.26 2.79
N TYR A 160 2.77 11.23 3.65
CA TYR A 160 3.99 12.06 3.59
C TYR A 160 5.03 11.64 4.63
N GLY A 161 4.96 10.39 5.10
CA GLY A 161 5.90 9.84 6.06
C GLY A 161 5.88 10.53 7.43
N LYS A 162 7.00 10.43 8.13
CA LYS A 162 7.17 11.03 9.46
C LYS A 162 6.96 12.55 9.46
N GLU A 163 7.44 13.24 8.45
CA GLU A 163 7.34 14.71 8.34
C GLU A 163 5.89 15.18 8.28
N GLY A 164 5.02 14.48 7.53
CA GLY A 164 3.59 14.80 7.48
C GLY A 164 2.90 14.58 8.82
N MET A 165 3.23 13.51 9.52
CA MET A 165 2.69 13.23 10.85
C MET A 165 3.18 14.23 11.90
N ASP A 166 4.46 14.60 11.88
CA ASP A 166 5.04 15.60 12.77
C ASP A 166 4.40 16.98 12.54
N GLU A 167 4.15 17.36 11.28
CA GLU A 167 3.47 18.62 10.96
C GLU A 167 2.03 18.64 11.50
N LEU A 168 1.26 17.57 11.29
CA LEU A 168 -0.08 17.45 11.86
C LEU A 168 -0.07 17.57 13.39
N PHE A 169 0.85 16.86 14.04
CA PHE A 169 1.00 16.92 15.50
C PHE A 169 1.33 18.33 16.00
N ASN A 170 2.33 18.98 15.38
CA ASN A 170 2.77 20.31 15.77
C ASN A 170 1.69 21.37 15.54
N GLN A 171 1.00 21.35 14.40
CA GLN A 171 -0.12 22.26 14.15
C GLN A 171 -1.25 22.05 15.17
N THR A 172 -1.61 20.80 15.47
CA THR A 172 -2.64 20.48 16.47
C THR A 172 -2.26 21.02 17.85
N ARG A 173 -1.02 20.75 18.31
CA ARG A 173 -0.49 21.25 19.58
C ARG A 173 -0.55 22.77 19.66
N LYS A 174 -0.04 23.47 18.63
CA LYS A 174 0.00 24.94 18.59
C LYS A 174 -1.40 25.56 18.64
N ILE A 175 -2.37 24.96 17.94
CA ILE A 175 -3.77 25.44 17.98
C ILE A 175 -4.33 25.37 19.41
N PHE A 176 -4.13 24.25 20.11
CA PHE A 176 -4.59 24.13 21.51
C PHE A 176 -3.85 25.05 22.47
N MET A 177 -2.59 25.37 22.20
CA MET A 177 -1.78 26.31 22.99
C MET A 177 -2.01 27.78 22.59
N ASN A 178 -2.89 28.06 21.62
CA ASN A 178 -3.12 29.39 21.05
C ASN A 178 -1.82 30.05 20.52
N GLU A 179 -0.93 29.22 19.94
CA GLU A 179 0.30 29.66 19.29
C GLU A 179 0.08 29.89 17.78
N PRO A 180 0.80 30.82 17.15
CA PRO A 180 0.68 31.03 15.71
C PRO A 180 1.26 29.84 14.92
N LEU A 181 0.63 29.51 13.79
CA LEU A 181 1.06 28.46 12.86
C LEU A 181 2.12 28.95 11.84
N VAL A 182 2.82 30.03 12.14
CA VAL A 182 3.84 30.59 11.25
C VAL A 182 4.99 29.56 11.12
N ASP A 183 5.39 29.26 9.88
CA ASP A 183 6.46 28.33 9.50
C ASP A 183 6.17 26.82 9.68
N ASP A 184 4.93 26.41 10.00
CA ASP A 184 4.57 25.00 10.17
C ASP A 184 3.98 24.34 8.88
N GLN A 185 4.02 25.01 7.75
CA GLN A 185 3.50 24.50 6.48
C GLN A 185 4.65 24.07 5.55
N GLN A 186 5.38 23.05 5.95
CA GLN A 186 6.51 22.53 5.16
C GLN A 186 6.09 21.43 4.19
N VAL A 187 5.25 20.52 4.64
CA VAL A 187 4.73 19.38 3.87
C VAL A 187 3.39 19.74 3.23
N PHE A 188 2.45 20.24 4.03
CA PHE A 188 1.13 20.64 3.55
C PHE A 188 1.11 22.13 3.20
N ARG A 189 0.63 22.45 1.98
CA ARG A 189 0.49 23.85 1.53
C ARG A 189 -0.60 24.63 2.25
N LYS A 190 -1.41 23.96 3.04
CA LYS A 190 -2.47 24.53 3.90
C LYS A 190 -2.46 23.81 5.23
N GLN A 191 -2.99 24.45 6.26
CA GLN A 191 -3.20 23.82 7.56
C GLN A 191 -3.90 22.47 7.38
N ILE A 192 -3.32 21.40 7.93
CA ILE A 192 -3.90 20.07 7.96
C ILE A 192 -4.68 19.81 9.25
N ALA A 193 -4.23 20.34 10.39
CA ALA A 193 -4.93 20.16 11.65
C ALA A 193 -6.38 20.67 11.56
N PHE A 194 -7.35 19.80 11.86
CA PHE A 194 -8.79 20.06 11.79
C PHE A 194 -9.31 20.46 10.38
N ASN A 195 -8.66 19.99 9.33
CA ASN A 195 -8.99 20.37 7.95
C ASN A 195 -8.98 19.13 7.01
N VAL A 196 -9.55 19.30 5.81
CA VAL A 196 -9.47 18.33 4.71
C VAL A 196 -8.83 19.04 3.51
N ILE A 197 -7.74 18.45 2.98
CA ILE A 197 -6.99 19.02 1.88
C ILE A 197 -7.23 18.18 0.62
N PRO A 198 -7.93 18.68 -0.43
CA PRO A 198 -8.24 17.93 -1.64
C PRO A 198 -7.06 17.93 -2.63
N GLN A 199 -5.90 17.53 -2.13
CA GLN A 199 -4.69 17.40 -2.93
C GLN A 199 -3.76 16.39 -2.25
N VAL A 200 -3.38 15.32 -2.95
CA VAL A 200 -2.42 14.30 -2.49
C VAL A 200 -1.33 14.13 -3.55
N GLY A 201 -0.14 14.65 -3.24
CA GLY A 201 0.97 14.77 -4.20
C GLY A 201 0.85 15.99 -5.10
N GLU A 202 1.77 16.08 -6.07
CA GLU A 202 1.81 17.12 -7.10
C GLU A 202 0.67 16.93 -8.13
N PHE A 203 0.39 17.98 -8.90
CA PHE A 203 -0.54 17.89 -10.01
C PHE A 203 0.11 17.27 -11.25
N ILE A 204 -0.59 16.33 -11.88
CA ILE A 204 -0.31 15.73 -13.19
C ILE A 204 -1.48 16.09 -14.11
N GLY A 205 -1.36 17.19 -14.83
CA GLY A 205 -2.48 17.77 -15.57
C GLY A 205 -3.54 18.32 -14.63
N GLU A 206 -4.77 17.81 -14.71
CA GLU A 206 -5.89 18.21 -13.86
C GLU A 206 -6.06 17.30 -12.62
N GLU A 207 -5.40 16.13 -12.60
CA GLU A 207 -5.44 15.18 -11.50
C GLU A 207 -4.24 15.38 -10.56
N THR A 208 -4.41 15.02 -9.29
CA THR A 208 -3.28 14.87 -8.39
C THR A 208 -2.56 13.54 -8.65
N ARG A 209 -1.31 13.43 -8.22
CA ARG A 209 -0.53 12.20 -8.40
C ARG A 209 -1.23 10.97 -7.85
N CYS A 210 -1.89 11.08 -6.69
CA CYS A 210 -2.63 9.97 -6.11
C CYS A 210 -3.82 9.54 -6.98
N GLU A 211 -4.59 10.49 -7.50
CA GLU A 211 -5.75 10.21 -8.38
C GLU A 211 -5.30 9.57 -9.69
N TRP A 212 -4.27 10.14 -10.30
CA TRP A 212 -3.67 9.58 -11.51
C TRP A 212 -3.13 8.15 -11.28
N ALA A 213 -2.41 7.93 -10.16
CA ALA A 213 -1.87 6.62 -9.81
C ALA A 213 -2.98 5.60 -9.60
N MET A 214 -4.03 5.94 -8.84
CA MET A 214 -5.17 5.03 -8.64
C MET A 214 -5.80 4.59 -9.96
N ASN A 215 -5.96 5.49 -10.93
CA ASN A 215 -6.49 5.15 -12.25
C ASN A 215 -5.51 4.21 -13.00
N ALA A 216 -4.27 4.59 -13.09
CA ALA A 216 -3.29 3.94 -13.92
C ALA A 216 -2.83 2.57 -13.35
N GLU A 217 -2.61 2.49 -12.03
CA GLU A 217 -2.27 1.24 -11.35
C GLU A 217 -3.42 0.21 -11.40
N THR A 218 -4.66 0.66 -11.19
CA THR A 218 -5.83 -0.23 -11.32
C THR A 218 -5.90 -0.86 -12.70
N LYS A 219 -5.69 -0.08 -13.77
CA LYS A 219 -5.65 -0.60 -15.14
C LYS A 219 -4.49 -1.57 -15.35
N LYS A 220 -3.34 -1.30 -14.75
CA LYS A 220 -2.17 -2.19 -14.83
C LYS A 220 -2.41 -3.51 -14.09
N VAL A 221 -3.08 -3.48 -12.94
CA VAL A 221 -3.43 -4.69 -12.15
C VAL A 221 -4.52 -5.50 -12.84
N LEU A 222 -5.62 -4.87 -13.27
CA LEU A 222 -6.82 -5.56 -13.79
C LEU A 222 -6.83 -5.79 -15.31
N GLY A 223 -5.86 -5.28 -16.07
CA GLY A 223 -5.76 -5.54 -17.51
C GLY A 223 -6.42 -4.50 -18.44
N GLY A 224 -6.61 -3.26 -18.01
CA GLY A 224 -6.72 -2.11 -18.93
C GLY A 224 -8.10 -1.63 -19.36
N GLU A 225 -9.18 -2.39 -19.25
CA GLU A 225 -10.52 -1.99 -19.72
C GLU A 225 -11.37 -1.25 -18.67
N VAL A 226 -11.02 -1.35 -17.40
CA VAL A 226 -11.78 -0.75 -16.29
C VAL A 226 -11.65 0.77 -16.33
N LYS A 227 -12.80 1.47 -16.28
CA LYS A 227 -12.83 2.93 -16.13
C LYS A 227 -12.71 3.29 -14.65
N VAL A 228 -11.72 4.08 -14.29
CA VAL A 228 -11.50 4.49 -12.90
C VAL A 228 -11.58 6.00 -12.79
N HIS A 229 -12.26 6.49 -11.77
CA HIS A 229 -12.23 7.87 -11.35
C HIS A 229 -11.97 7.92 -9.84
N ALA A 230 -10.93 8.62 -9.44
CA ALA A 230 -10.58 8.79 -8.05
C ALA A 230 -10.64 10.25 -7.62
N ASN A 231 -11.05 10.50 -6.38
CA ASN A 231 -10.93 11.78 -5.69
C ASN A 231 -10.15 11.52 -4.41
N CYS A 232 -9.06 12.23 -4.19
CA CYS A 232 -8.17 12.01 -3.07
C CYS A 232 -8.08 13.25 -2.18
N ALA A 233 -8.21 13.05 -0.88
CA ALA A 233 -8.03 14.12 0.10
C ALA A 233 -7.21 13.63 1.30
N VAL A 234 -6.34 14.51 1.82
CA VAL A 234 -5.69 14.28 3.11
C VAL A 234 -6.64 14.69 4.22
N VAL A 235 -6.76 13.82 5.21
CA VAL A 235 -7.55 14.06 6.44
C VAL A 235 -6.63 14.16 7.66
N PRO A 236 -7.06 14.83 8.75
CA PRO A 236 -6.23 15.06 9.93
C PRO A 236 -6.18 13.81 10.84
N ALA A 237 -5.77 12.68 10.28
CA ALA A 237 -5.44 11.44 10.96
C ALA A 237 -3.96 11.15 10.79
N PHE A 238 -3.34 10.39 11.71
CA PHE A 238 -1.91 10.07 11.64
C PHE A 238 -1.64 8.92 10.67
N ILE A 239 -2.33 7.79 10.83
CA ILE A 239 -2.13 6.55 10.08
C ILE A 239 -3.49 6.05 9.58
N GLY A 240 -3.46 5.32 8.48
CA GLY A 240 -4.61 4.69 7.87
C GLY A 240 -5.12 5.44 6.64
N ALA A 241 -5.89 4.73 5.85
CA ALA A 241 -6.63 5.27 4.73
C ALA A 241 -8.02 4.66 4.66
N ALA A 242 -8.97 5.46 4.24
CA ALA A 242 -10.36 5.03 4.08
C ALA A 242 -10.87 5.43 2.70
N GLN A 243 -11.77 4.64 2.14
CA GLN A 243 -12.33 4.89 0.82
C GLN A 243 -13.80 4.54 0.76
N PHE A 244 -14.62 5.41 0.18
CA PHE A 244 -15.86 4.97 -0.44
C PHE A 244 -15.56 4.53 -1.87
N VAL A 245 -15.96 3.30 -2.17
CA VAL A 245 -15.76 2.68 -3.48
C VAL A 245 -17.12 2.33 -4.07
N ASN A 246 -17.41 2.87 -5.26
CA ASN A 246 -18.58 2.53 -6.05
C ASN A 246 -18.12 1.71 -7.25
N VAL A 247 -18.73 0.56 -7.45
CA VAL A 247 -18.40 -0.41 -8.50
C VAL A 247 -19.59 -0.62 -9.40
N GLU A 248 -19.39 -0.50 -10.70
CA GLU A 248 -20.37 -0.82 -11.73
C GLU A 248 -19.89 -2.04 -12.51
N CYS A 249 -20.74 -3.07 -12.59
CA CYS A 249 -20.46 -4.32 -13.28
C CYS A 249 -21.19 -4.44 -14.61
N GLU A 250 -20.79 -5.39 -15.45
CA GLU A 250 -21.46 -5.67 -16.71
C GLU A 250 -22.79 -6.41 -16.50
N ASN A 251 -22.78 -7.36 -15.57
CA ASN A 251 -23.94 -8.17 -15.25
C ASN A 251 -24.49 -7.81 -13.86
N GLU A 252 -25.71 -8.26 -13.59
CA GLU A 252 -26.36 -8.11 -12.29
C GLU A 252 -25.47 -8.58 -11.15
N VAL A 253 -25.51 -7.85 -10.03
CA VAL A 253 -24.72 -8.10 -8.83
C VAL A 253 -25.64 -8.28 -7.65
N ASP A 254 -25.56 -9.44 -7.01
CA ASP A 254 -26.16 -9.70 -5.71
C ASP A 254 -25.18 -9.27 -4.60
N VAL A 255 -25.56 -8.25 -3.84
CA VAL A 255 -24.72 -7.66 -2.77
C VAL A 255 -24.47 -8.66 -1.63
N ASP A 256 -25.39 -9.58 -1.37
CA ASP A 256 -25.18 -10.60 -0.34
C ASP A 256 -24.15 -11.64 -0.80
N MET A 257 -24.15 -12.00 -2.09
CA MET A 257 -23.08 -12.82 -2.67
C MET A 257 -21.72 -12.11 -2.66
N VAL A 258 -21.69 -10.81 -2.94
CA VAL A 258 -20.47 -10.00 -2.85
C VAL A 258 -19.96 -10.01 -1.38
N ARG A 259 -20.84 -9.82 -0.41
CA ARG A 259 -20.50 -9.86 1.01
C ARG A 259 -19.89 -11.19 1.44
N GLU A 260 -20.48 -12.31 1.06
CA GLU A 260 -19.96 -13.64 1.37
C GLU A 260 -18.63 -13.90 0.61
N GLY A 261 -18.50 -13.44 -0.61
CA GLY A 261 -17.25 -13.45 -1.35
C GLY A 261 -16.14 -12.73 -0.60
N MET A 262 -16.36 -11.48 -0.18
CA MET A 262 -15.40 -10.70 0.60
C MET A 262 -14.99 -11.36 1.92
N LYS A 263 -15.96 -11.98 2.65
CA LYS A 263 -15.66 -12.71 3.90
C LYS A 263 -14.77 -13.93 3.71
N SER A 264 -14.77 -14.51 2.52
CA SER A 264 -13.97 -15.70 2.22
C SER A 264 -12.54 -15.37 1.78
N GLU A 265 -12.23 -14.07 1.53
CA GLU A 265 -10.91 -13.66 1.07
C GLU A 265 -9.93 -13.47 2.23
N PRO A 266 -8.74 -14.09 2.16
CA PRO A 266 -7.68 -13.86 3.12
C PRO A 266 -7.29 -12.38 3.20
N GLY A 267 -7.13 -11.84 4.40
CA GLY A 267 -6.76 -10.45 4.62
C GLY A 267 -7.91 -9.46 4.50
N ILE A 268 -9.16 -9.93 4.29
CA ILE A 268 -10.37 -9.10 4.32
C ILE A 268 -11.20 -9.42 5.55
N VAL A 269 -11.62 -8.37 6.26
CA VAL A 269 -12.54 -8.47 7.40
C VAL A 269 -13.80 -7.66 7.08
N VAL A 270 -14.94 -8.35 6.94
CA VAL A 270 -16.23 -7.68 6.74
C VAL A 270 -16.90 -7.44 8.09
N PHE A 271 -16.86 -6.19 8.54
CA PHE A 271 -17.59 -5.72 9.71
C PHE A 271 -18.65 -4.70 9.24
N ASP A 272 -19.82 -5.19 8.92
CA ASP A 272 -20.90 -4.44 8.27
C ASP A 272 -22.23 -4.74 8.94
N ARG A 273 -22.60 -3.89 9.89
CA ARG A 273 -23.87 -4.00 10.64
C ARG A 273 -24.69 -2.74 10.39
N ASN A 274 -25.96 -2.91 10.06
CA ASN A 274 -26.86 -1.77 9.85
C ASN A 274 -27.44 -1.25 11.19
N VAL A 275 -26.51 -0.85 12.07
CA VAL A 275 -26.78 -0.26 13.39
C VAL A 275 -25.83 0.90 13.61
N GLU A 276 -26.14 1.77 14.58
CA GLU A 276 -25.26 2.85 14.99
C GLU A 276 -23.90 2.30 15.44
N GLY A 277 -22.80 2.87 14.90
CA GLY A 277 -21.43 2.36 15.15
C GLY A 277 -21.10 1.01 14.48
N GLY A 278 -21.95 0.46 13.62
CA GLY A 278 -21.77 -0.82 12.95
C GLY A 278 -20.80 -0.81 11.76
N TYR A 279 -19.74 -0.02 11.83
CA TYR A 279 -18.69 0.15 10.81
C TYR A 279 -17.31 0.28 11.48
N VAL A 280 -16.25 0.18 10.68
CA VAL A 280 -14.86 0.36 11.12
C VAL A 280 -14.34 1.71 10.62
N SER A 281 -13.60 2.42 11.45
CA SER A 281 -13.03 3.75 11.17
C SER A 281 -11.49 3.72 11.12
N LEU A 282 -10.87 4.85 10.76
CA LEU A 282 -9.41 4.94 10.64
C LEU A 282 -8.65 4.60 11.93
N THR A 283 -9.20 4.97 13.07
CA THR A 283 -8.53 4.72 14.37
C THR A 283 -8.62 3.27 14.82
N ASP A 284 -9.54 2.51 14.26
CA ASP A 284 -9.75 1.11 14.63
C ASP A 284 -8.77 0.15 13.93
N VAL A 285 -8.08 0.62 12.88
CA VAL A 285 -7.24 -0.23 12.00
C VAL A 285 -5.75 0.03 12.11
N GLN A 286 -5.32 0.91 13.02
CA GLN A 286 -3.91 1.21 13.20
C GLN A 286 -3.17 -0.01 13.76
N GLY A 287 -2.14 -0.47 13.06
CA GLY A 287 -1.38 -1.67 13.39
C GLY A 287 -2.03 -2.98 12.93
N GLU A 288 -3.25 -2.93 12.36
CA GLU A 288 -3.92 -4.10 11.83
C GLU A 288 -3.41 -4.45 10.42
N ASP A 289 -3.39 -5.73 10.12
CA ASP A 289 -2.87 -6.23 8.84
C ASP A 289 -3.96 -6.63 7.83
N ALA A 290 -5.23 -6.32 8.13
CA ALA A 290 -6.38 -6.61 7.29
C ALA A 290 -6.96 -5.35 6.64
N VAL A 291 -7.62 -5.53 5.50
CA VAL A 291 -8.52 -4.54 4.91
C VAL A 291 -9.92 -4.78 5.47
N TYR A 292 -10.47 -3.79 6.13
CA TYR A 292 -11.80 -3.85 6.71
C TYR A 292 -12.84 -3.27 5.76
N VAL A 293 -13.95 -3.98 5.58
CA VAL A 293 -15.07 -3.59 4.73
C VAL A 293 -16.33 -3.39 5.57
N SER A 294 -16.97 -2.25 5.36
CA SER A 294 -18.24 -1.87 5.98
C SER A 294 -19.16 -1.19 4.96
N ARG A 295 -20.39 -0.92 5.32
CA ARG A 295 -21.34 -0.14 4.52
C ARG A 295 -21.56 -0.67 3.09
N LEU A 296 -21.46 -1.99 2.92
CA LEU A 296 -21.72 -2.66 1.65
C LEU A 296 -23.22 -2.63 1.34
N ARG A 297 -23.58 -2.05 0.19
CA ARG A 297 -24.98 -1.87 -0.23
C ARG A 297 -25.10 -1.74 -1.74
N GLN A 298 -26.30 -2.04 -2.25
CA GLN A 298 -26.67 -1.75 -3.64
C GLN A 298 -26.51 -0.25 -3.92
N ASP A 299 -26.00 0.09 -5.10
CA ASP A 299 -26.02 1.46 -5.64
C ASP A 299 -27.24 1.60 -6.55
N ALA A 300 -28.30 2.23 -6.03
CA ALA A 300 -29.54 2.40 -6.76
C ALA A 300 -29.46 3.44 -7.90
N SER A 301 -28.33 4.12 -8.05
CA SER A 301 -28.12 5.12 -9.11
C SER A 301 -27.66 4.50 -10.44
N VAL A 302 -27.23 3.25 -10.42
CA VAL A 302 -26.80 2.49 -11.59
C VAL A 302 -27.41 1.07 -11.58
N GLU A 303 -27.57 0.46 -12.75
CA GLU A 303 -28.29 -0.80 -12.89
C GLU A 303 -27.60 -1.97 -12.17
N ASN A 304 -26.31 -2.12 -12.33
CA ASN A 304 -25.51 -3.25 -11.81
C ASN A 304 -24.38 -2.77 -10.89
N GLY A 305 -24.72 -1.93 -9.93
CA GLY A 305 -23.72 -1.30 -9.07
C GLY A 305 -23.90 -1.59 -7.60
N PHE A 306 -22.79 -1.52 -6.88
CA PHE A 306 -22.75 -1.55 -5.42
C PHE A 306 -21.69 -0.60 -4.89
N SER A 307 -21.80 -0.27 -3.63
CA SER A 307 -20.80 0.56 -2.96
C SER A 307 -20.43 -0.03 -1.60
N PHE A 308 -19.21 0.24 -1.16
CA PHE A 308 -18.72 -0.15 0.15
C PHE A 308 -17.78 0.90 0.72
N TRP A 309 -17.59 0.85 2.02
CA TRP A 309 -16.54 1.53 2.73
C TRP A 309 -15.40 0.57 2.99
N SER A 310 -14.20 0.95 2.60
CA SER A 310 -12.96 0.22 2.86
C SER A 310 -12.06 1.05 3.75
N VAL A 311 -11.44 0.43 4.76
CA VAL A 311 -10.47 1.08 5.63
C VAL A 311 -9.34 0.12 6.00
N ALA A 312 -8.11 0.62 6.04
CA ALA A 312 -6.92 -0.18 6.35
C ALA A 312 -5.79 0.70 6.91
N ASP A 313 -4.87 0.09 7.62
CA ASP A 313 -3.56 0.68 7.84
C ASP A 313 -2.80 0.73 6.51
N ASN A 314 -2.54 1.93 6.02
CA ASN A 314 -1.95 2.13 4.68
C ASN A 314 -0.49 1.68 4.58
N LEU A 315 0.23 1.61 5.70
CA LEU A 315 1.62 1.17 5.74
C LEU A 315 1.67 -0.36 5.83
N ARG A 316 0.95 -0.94 6.79
CA ARG A 316 0.98 -2.35 7.12
C ARG A 316 0.14 -3.18 6.13
N ALA A 317 -1.17 -3.04 6.13
CA ALA A 317 -2.08 -3.81 5.26
C ALA A 317 -1.96 -3.42 3.78
N GLY A 318 -1.72 -2.14 3.50
CA GLY A 318 -1.73 -1.61 2.13
C GLY A 318 -0.53 -2.00 1.28
N VAL A 319 0.69 -1.94 1.83
CA VAL A 319 1.94 -2.18 1.07
C VAL A 319 2.74 -3.34 1.65
N ALA A 320 3.09 -3.29 2.94
CA ALA A 320 4.04 -4.25 3.52
C ALA A 320 3.51 -5.69 3.49
N LYS A 321 2.23 -5.90 3.81
CA LYS A 321 1.61 -7.23 3.72
C LYS A 321 1.55 -7.75 2.29
N ASN A 322 1.26 -6.87 1.33
CA ASN A 322 1.29 -7.25 -0.09
C ASN A 322 2.70 -7.65 -0.53
N ALA A 323 3.72 -6.88 -0.14
CA ALA A 323 5.12 -7.20 -0.41
C ALA A 323 5.51 -8.57 0.16
N PHE A 324 5.12 -8.82 1.41
CA PHE A 324 5.36 -10.10 2.08
C PHE A 324 4.63 -11.26 1.38
N GLY A 325 3.36 -11.07 0.99
CA GLY A 325 2.59 -12.06 0.23
C GLY A 325 3.21 -12.41 -1.12
N VAL A 326 3.56 -11.38 -1.90
CA VAL A 326 4.24 -11.57 -3.21
C VAL A 326 5.60 -12.24 -3.02
N MET A 327 6.36 -11.90 -1.98
CA MET A 327 7.62 -12.56 -1.67
C MET A 327 7.43 -14.06 -1.43
N LYS A 328 6.45 -14.46 -0.64
CA LYS A 328 6.16 -15.90 -0.39
C LYS A 328 5.79 -16.63 -1.68
N LEU A 329 4.96 -16.03 -2.53
CA LEU A 329 4.59 -16.58 -3.83
C LEU A 329 5.81 -16.74 -4.76
N MET A 330 6.64 -15.72 -4.87
CA MET A 330 7.84 -15.77 -5.68
C MET A 330 8.82 -16.84 -5.20
N LEU A 331 8.95 -17.06 -3.89
CA LEU A 331 9.81 -18.08 -3.32
C LEU A 331 9.27 -19.51 -3.52
N ALA A 332 7.96 -19.69 -3.49
CA ALA A 332 7.32 -20.99 -3.72
C ALA A 332 7.52 -21.53 -5.14
N GLU A 333 7.65 -20.66 -6.15
CA GLU A 333 7.95 -21.08 -7.53
C GLU A 333 9.35 -21.72 -7.73
N LYS A 334 10.23 -21.69 -6.72
CA LYS A 334 11.56 -22.32 -6.77
C LYS A 334 11.56 -23.81 -6.37
N GLN A 335 10.42 -24.33 -5.87
CA GLN A 335 10.28 -25.75 -5.49
C GLN A 335 9.55 -26.56 -6.57
#